data_f1342b0d6a5134925b3df2effaa38cf1
#
_entry.id   f1342b0d6a5134925b3df2effaa38cf1
#
_cell.length_a   1.000
_cell.length_b   1.000
_cell.length_c   1.000
_cell.angle_alpha   90.00
_cell.angle_beta   90.00
_cell.angle_gamma   90.00
#
_symmetry.space_group_name_H-M   'P 1'
#
loop_
_entity.id
_entity.type
_entity.pdbx_description
1 polymer ?
#
loop_
_entity_poly.entity_id
_entity_poly.type
_entity_poly.pdbx_seq_one_letter_code
_entity_poly.pdbx_strand_id
1 'polypeptide(L)'
;MGAGPAGLAAARIFSEHPVSVDVFDQYPRAGGQYWRHAKNEPFPAESFKTTLTSSRLTWLFECSIWQIESEKSGHTIYAIQNGRTIERTYDALLIATGAIERPLPIPGWTLPGVMTAGALQSLIKGQGLIPGERIVVAGSGPFLFPVIESLQKSIQQSSSSNPSSDIRIVGIFEARKLSRWLLNSVGLLLNPEKVIDAMRFLINLKREKLRVTTGRVLTSIKDTNSKNVKRISVMPLKGEKVSNNATAQELDCDVIAISYGFTPDLTIPSILKLKTVNKEDDEIVMVDSNQRSSKLGVWAAGEITGIGGHELAIREGEIAALDILGKGGSLKSAIRKIDKWRKQIFATGLARVYKTSKLWFEWNADDVVVCRCEEVSRDEIINSFRELGADSVRTSKLFTRAGMGMCQGRLCHRNVQDIARVFSSESTKISRPIGGAVTLGELSD
;
A
#
# COMPACT_ATOMS: atom_id res chain seq x y z
N MET A 1 -4.01 -7.24 14.93
CA MET A 1 -4.78 -7.24 13.70
C MET A 1 -3.85 -6.87 12.55
N GLY A 2 -3.63 -7.82 11.63
CA GLY A 2 -2.62 -7.80 10.56
C GLY A 2 -1.35 -8.57 10.91
N ALA A 3 -1.05 -9.64 10.14
CA ALA A 3 0.15 -10.48 10.26
C ALA A 3 1.28 -10.04 9.30
N GLY A 4 1.32 -8.75 8.96
CA GLY A 4 2.44 -8.14 8.23
C GLY A 4 3.67 -7.89 9.13
N PRO A 5 4.69 -7.17 8.63
CA PRO A 5 5.93 -6.93 9.34
C PRO A 5 5.76 -6.39 10.77
N ALA A 6 4.85 -5.42 10.98
CA ALA A 6 4.60 -4.85 12.31
C ALA A 6 3.92 -5.86 13.25
N GLY A 7 2.86 -6.54 12.79
CA GLY A 7 2.16 -7.55 13.59
C GLY A 7 3.03 -8.75 13.93
N LEU A 8 3.84 -9.24 12.98
CA LEU A 8 4.80 -10.32 13.22
C LEU A 8 5.88 -9.93 14.22
N ALA A 9 6.39 -8.70 14.15
CA ALA A 9 7.37 -8.20 15.10
C ALA A 9 6.80 -8.10 16.51
N ALA A 10 5.55 -7.66 16.64
CA ALA A 10 4.84 -7.68 17.92
C ALA A 10 4.58 -9.10 18.41
N ALA A 11 4.09 -9.99 17.55
CA ALA A 11 3.83 -11.39 17.87
C ALA A 11 5.09 -12.11 18.38
N ARG A 12 6.26 -11.82 17.80
CA ARG A 12 7.55 -12.32 18.28
C ARG A 12 7.82 -11.91 19.72
N ILE A 13 7.63 -10.63 20.06
CA ILE A 13 7.80 -10.16 21.43
C ILE A 13 6.82 -10.86 22.36
N PHE A 14 5.55 -10.97 21.98
CA PHE A 14 4.55 -11.63 22.80
C PHE A 14 4.83 -13.11 23.02
N SER A 15 5.33 -13.83 22.00
CA SER A 15 5.65 -15.26 22.11
C SER A 15 6.72 -15.58 23.18
N GLU A 16 7.54 -14.60 23.53
CA GLU A 16 8.54 -14.69 24.60
C GLU A 16 7.98 -14.39 25.99
N HIS A 17 6.68 -14.03 26.12
CA HIS A 17 6.06 -13.61 27.38
C HIS A 17 4.80 -14.44 27.69
N PRO A 18 4.38 -14.55 28.97
CA PRO A 18 3.23 -15.35 29.39
C PRO A 18 1.90 -14.61 29.11
N VAL A 19 1.64 -14.32 27.85
CA VAL A 19 0.40 -13.68 27.37
C VAL A 19 -0.20 -14.49 26.24
N SER A 20 -1.53 -14.56 26.16
CA SER A 20 -2.27 -15.17 25.06
C SER A 20 -2.58 -14.12 24.02
N VAL A 21 -2.34 -14.41 22.74
CA VAL A 21 -2.52 -13.47 21.65
C VAL A 21 -3.18 -14.13 20.45
N ASP A 22 -4.25 -13.52 19.99
CA ASP A 22 -4.88 -13.86 18.71
C ASP A 22 -4.40 -12.89 17.63
N VAL A 23 -3.96 -13.44 16.50
CA VAL A 23 -3.48 -12.66 15.35
C VAL A 23 -4.45 -12.85 14.20
N PHE A 24 -5.22 -11.80 13.92
CA PHE A 24 -6.18 -11.77 12.81
C PHE A 24 -5.50 -11.31 11.52
N ASP A 25 -5.72 -12.02 10.42
CA ASP A 25 -5.31 -11.58 9.09
C ASP A 25 -6.33 -12.06 8.03
N GLN A 26 -6.68 -11.18 7.08
CA GLN A 26 -7.59 -11.51 5.99
C GLN A 26 -6.96 -12.43 4.93
N TYR A 27 -5.65 -12.58 4.91
CA TYR A 27 -4.93 -13.45 4.00
C TYR A 27 -4.72 -14.85 4.60
N PRO A 28 -4.49 -15.87 3.76
CA PRO A 28 -4.33 -17.25 4.23
C PRO A 28 -3.00 -17.51 4.94
N ARG A 29 -2.10 -16.52 5.04
CA ARG A 29 -0.76 -16.70 5.64
C ARG A 29 -0.20 -15.40 6.19
N ALA A 30 0.68 -15.55 7.16
CA ALA A 30 1.49 -14.46 7.69
C ALA A 30 2.45 -13.89 6.63
N GLY A 31 2.91 -12.66 6.85
CA GLY A 31 3.88 -11.95 5.99
C GLY A 31 3.32 -10.68 5.37
N GLY A 32 1.99 -10.56 5.31
CA GLY A 32 1.32 -9.42 4.69
C GLY A 32 1.73 -9.25 3.22
N GLN A 33 1.84 -8.00 2.77
CA GLN A 33 2.24 -7.72 1.38
C GLN A 33 3.74 -7.90 1.14
N TYR A 34 4.56 -7.67 2.17
CA TYR A 34 6.02 -7.62 2.01
C TYR A 34 6.64 -9.03 1.90
N TRP A 35 6.25 -9.95 2.80
CA TRP A 35 6.72 -11.34 2.82
C TRP A 35 5.71 -12.31 2.21
N ARG A 36 5.01 -11.88 1.17
CA ARG A 36 4.14 -12.77 0.41
C ARG A 36 4.95 -13.88 -0.25
N HIS A 37 4.47 -15.10 -0.15
CA HIS A 37 5.13 -16.32 -0.66
C HIS A 37 4.09 -17.37 -1.09
N ALA A 38 4.49 -18.30 -1.93
CA ALA A 38 3.64 -19.39 -2.39
C ALA A 38 3.40 -20.45 -1.29
N LYS A 39 2.38 -21.29 -1.47
CA LYS A 39 1.97 -22.30 -0.47
C LYS A 39 3.09 -23.27 -0.10
N ASN A 40 3.88 -23.66 -1.08
CA ASN A 40 4.93 -24.67 -0.96
C ASN A 40 6.32 -24.06 -0.70
N GLU A 41 6.40 -22.75 -0.53
CA GLU A 41 7.65 -22.05 -0.22
C GLU A 41 7.80 -21.84 1.29
N PRO A 42 9.03 -21.92 1.83
CA PRO A 42 9.30 -21.58 3.21
C PRO A 42 9.04 -20.09 3.46
N PHE A 43 8.69 -19.75 4.71
CA PHE A 43 8.49 -18.36 5.09
C PHE A 43 9.77 -17.54 4.82
N PRO A 44 9.67 -16.40 4.10
CA PRO A 44 10.86 -15.68 3.60
C PRO A 44 11.74 -15.04 4.68
N ALA A 45 11.20 -14.84 5.88
CA ALA A 45 11.91 -14.20 6.99
C ALA A 45 12.27 -15.21 8.08
N GLU A 46 13.48 -15.76 8.02
CA GLU A 46 13.99 -16.78 8.94
C GLU A 46 13.80 -16.42 10.41
N SER A 47 14.04 -15.17 10.77
CA SER A 47 13.92 -14.65 12.15
C SER A 47 12.51 -14.73 12.75
N PHE A 48 11.48 -15.04 11.97
CA PHE A 48 10.10 -15.17 12.44
C PHE A 48 9.56 -16.60 12.37
N LYS A 49 10.33 -17.59 11.89
CA LYS A 49 9.85 -18.96 11.78
C LYS A 49 9.42 -19.56 13.13
N THR A 50 10.21 -19.33 14.18
CA THR A 50 9.88 -19.80 15.54
C THR A 50 8.63 -19.11 16.10
N THR A 51 8.38 -17.86 15.72
CA THR A 51 7.17 -17.13 16.10
C THR A 51 5.92 -17.80 15.54
N LEU A 52 5.97 -18.26 14.29
CA LEU A 52 4.81 -18.87 13.62
C LEU A 52 4.38 -20.20 14.28
N THR A 53 5.27 -20.87 14.97
CA THR A 53 5.01 -22.17 15.64
C THR A 53 4.78 -22.04 17.15
N SER A 54 4.77 -20.82 17.69
CA SER A 54 4.57 -20.61 19.14
C SER A 54 3.16 -20.99 19.57
N SER A 55 3.03 -21.81 20.60
CA SER A 55 1.75 -22.22 21.20
C SER A 55 1.00 -21.11 21.95
N ARG A 56 1.65 -19.97 22.17
CA ARG A 56 1.02 -18.78 22.79
C ARG A 56 0.29 -17.89 21.81
N LEU A 57 0.44 -18.17 20.51
CA LEU A 57 -0.17 -17.38 19.44
C LEU A 57 -1.22 -18.22 18.73
N THR A 58 -2.43 -17.68 18.65
CA THR A 58 -3.49 -18.23 17.80
C THR A 58 -3.56 -17.44 16.50
N TRP A 59 -3.35 -18.11 15.38
CA TRP A 59 -3.41 -17.49 14.05
C TRP A 59 -4.80 -17.65 13.47
N LEU A 60 -5.49 -16.54 13.25
CA LEU A 60 -6.81 -16.47 12.64
C LEU A 60 -6.65 -15.89 11.23
N PHE A 61 -6.25 -16.75 10.29
CA PHE A 61 -6.12 -16.44 8.87
C PHE A 61 -7.47 -16.53 8.15
N GLU A 62 -7.54 -15.89 6.95
CA GLU A 62 -8.76 -15.77 6.17
C GLU A 62 -9.93 -15.20 7.01
N CYS A 63 -9.55 -14.30 7.93
CA CYS A 63 -10.41 -13.73 8.92
C CYS A 63 -10.57 -12.22 8.70
N SER A 64 -11.77 -11.79 8.30
CA SER A 64 -12.08 -10.40 7.97
C SER A 64 -12.85 -9.74 9.11
N ILE A 65 -12.22 -8.77 9.76
CA ILE A 65 -12.84 -7.98 10.83
C ILE A 65 -13.79 -6.97 10.21
N TRP A 66 -15.07 -7.01 10.62
CA TRP A 66 -16.07 -6.10 10.09
C TRP A 66 -16.58 -5.09 11.13
N GLN A 67 -16.48 -5.39 12.45
CA GLN A 67 -16.86 -4.46 13.51
C GLN A 67 -15.98 -4.63 14.73
N ILE A 68 -15.81 -3.55 15.49
CA ILE A 68 -15.14 -3.54 16.79
C ILE A 68 -15.91 -2.64 17.73
N GLU A 69 -16.31 -3.18 18.85
CA GLU A 69 -16.90 -2.45 19.94
C GLU A 69 -15.87 -2.27 21.06
N SER A 70 -15.89 -1.11 21.70
CA SER A 70 -14.93 -0.80 22.75
C SER A 70 -15.67 -0.20 23.93
N GLU A 71 -15.59 -0.91 25.01
CA GLU A 71 -16.17 -0.53 26.29
C GLU A 71 -15.04 -0.28 27.33
N LYS A 72 -15.43 0.10 28.54
CA LYS A 72 -14.47 0.24 29.64
C LYS A 72 -13.83 -1.09 30.05
N SER A 73 -14.52 -2.18 29.82
CA SER A 73 -14.13 -3.56 30.17
C SER A 73 -13.22 -4.23 29.14
N GLY A 74 -13.09 -3.67 27.94
CA GLY A 74 -12.29 -4.26 26.88
C GLY A 74 -12.80 -3.93 25.47
N HIS A 75 -12.32 -4.70 24.49
CA HIS A 75 -12.62 -4.51 23.09
C HIS A 75 -13.15 -5.82 22.49
N THR A 76 -14.37 -5.81 21.97
CA THR A 76 -14.98 -6.96 21.30
C THR A 76 -14.81 -6.83 19.79
N ILE A 77 -14.20 -7.82 19.18
CA ILE A 77 -13.98 -7.92 17.73
C ILE A 77 -15.01 -8.87 17.14
N TYR A 78 -15.69 -8.40 16.10
CA TYR A 78 -16.57 -9.20 15.25
C TYR A 78 -15.88 -9.41 13.89
N ALA A 79 -15.71 -10.67 13.52
CA ALA A 79 -15.01 -11.02 12.28
C ALA A 79 -15.73 -12.20 11.58
N ILE A 80 -15.53 -12.30 10.27
CA ILE A 80 -15.97 -13.44 9.47
C ILE A 80 -14.78 -14.35 9.20
N GLN A 81 -14.92 -15.62 9.52
CA GLN A 81 -13.97 -16.67 9.17
C GLN A 81 -14.74 -17.90 8.65
N ASN A 82 -14.37 -18.42 7.50
CA ASN A 82 -15.05 -19.56 6.85
C ASN A 82 -16.58 -19.37 6.69
N GLY A 83 -17.01 -18.14 6.38
CA GLY A 83 -18.43 -17.81 6.19
C GLY A 83 -19.25 -17.72 7.47
N ARG A 84 -18.62 -17.71 8.65
CA ARG A 84 -19.29 -17.61 9.96
C ARG A 84 -18.77 -16.43 10.76
N THR A 85 -19.63 -15.80 11.51
CA THR A 85 -19.26 -14.75 12.46
C THR A 85 -18.55 -15.36 13.67
N ILE A 86 -17.43 -14.79 14.03
CA ILE A 86 -16.73 -15.04 15.29
C ILE A 86 -16.69 -13.77 16.13
N GLU A 87 -16.88 -13.93 17.43
CA GLU A 87 -16.80 -12.86 18.42
C GLU A 87 -15.71 -13.18 19.43
N ARG A 88 -14.86 -12.18 19.73
CA ARG A 88 -13.75 -12.32 20.66
C ARG A 88 -13.53 -11.01 21.41
N THR A 89 -13.32 -11.09 22.73
CA THR A 89 -13.03 -9.92 23.58
C THR A 89 -11.60 -9.92 24.07
N TYR A 90 -10.97 -8.74 24.09
CA TYR A 90 -9.56 -8.52 24.42
C TYR A 90 -9.36 -7.30 25.29
N ASP A 91 -8.36 -7.34 26.17
CA ASP A 91 -7.96 -6.20 27.01
C ASP A 91 -7.18 -5.14 26.21
N ALA A 92 -6.47 -5.57 25.16
CA ALA A 92 -5.62 -4.71 24.35
C ALA A 92 -5.68 -5.06 22.85
N LEU A 93 -5.65 -4.04 22.00
CA LEU A 93 -5.63 -4.18 20.54
C LEU A 93 -4.38 -3.52 19.96
N LEU A 94 -3.67 -4.24 19.10
CA LEU A 94 -2.67 -3.68 18.21
C LEU A 94 -3.19 -3.69 16.76
N ILE A 95 -3.36 -2.49 16.19
CA ILE A 95 -3.77 -2.30 14.79
C ILE A 95 -2.52 -2.23 13.92
N ALA A 96 -2.39 -3.15 12.97
CA ALA A 96 -1.26 -3.24 12.03
C ALA A 96 -1.75 -3.62 10.62
N THR A 97 -2.86 -3.00 10.17
CA THR A 97 -3.57 -3.32 8.92
C THR A 97 -2.81 -2.90 7.65
N GLY A 98 -1.74 -2.13 7.80
CA GLY A 98 -0.86 -1.81 6.69
C GLY A 98 -1.41 -0.71 5.77
N ALA A 99 -1.16 -0.86 4.47
CA ALA A 99 -1.51 0.12 3.44
C ALA A 99 -2.05 -0.55 2.19
N ILE A 100 -2.80 0.23 1.42
CA ILE A 100 -3.36 -0.14 0.11
C ILE A 100 -2.55 0.59 -0.95
N GLU A 101 -2.19 -0.11 -2.02
CA GLU A 101 -1.50 0.51 -3.15
C GLU A 101 -2.43 1.50 -3.84
N ARG A 102 -1.89 2.67 -4.17
CA ARG A 102 -2.63 3.73 -4.83
C ARG A 102 -2.61 3.54 -6.35
N PRO A 103 -3.74 3.14 -6.97
CA PRO A 103 -3.87 3.21 -8.41
C PRO A 103 -4.06 4.69 -8.80
N LEU A 104 -3.29 5.16 -9.79
CA LEU A 104 -3.52 6.48 -10.36
C LEU A 104 -4.38 6.32 -11.61
N PRO A 105 -5.57 6.96 -11.68
CA PRO A 105 -6.41 6.91 -12.87
C PRO A 105 -5.71 7.58 -14.06
N ILE A 106 -5.38 6.76 -15.04
CA ILE A 106 -4.78 7.18 -16.31
C ILE A 106 -5.70 6.65 -17.40
N PRO A 107 -5.99 7.38 -18.49
CA PRO A 107 -6.81 6.88 -19.58
C PRO A 107 -6.40 5.48 -20.01
N GLY A 108 -7.33 4.53 -19.96
CA GLY A 108 -7.10 3.11 -20.24
C GLY A 108 -6.62 2.26 -19.05
N TRP A 109 -6.52 2.80 -17.83
CA TRP A 109 -6.09 2.01 -16.66
C TRP A 109 -7.05 0.88 -16.26
N THR A 110 -8.29 0.92 -16.78
CA THR A 110 -9.30 -0.12 -16.56
C THR A 110 -9.24 -1.27 -17.56
N LEU A 111 -8.41 -1.17 -18.60
CA LEU A 111 -8.26 -2.20 -19.63
C LEU A 111 -7.69 -3.50 -19.04
N PRO A 112 -8.09 -4.67 -19.58
CA PRO A 112 -7.49 -5.95 -19.23
C PRO A 112 -5.96 -5.94 -19.44
N GLY A 113 -5.20 -6.54 -18.49
CA GLY A 113 -3.73 -6.52 -18.50
C GLY A 113 -3.11 -5.28 -17.86
N VAL A 114 -3.91 -4.27 -17.49
CA VAL A 114 -3.46 -3.15 -16.65
C VAL A 114 -3.78 -3.48 -15.19
N MET A 115 -2.76 -3.43 -14.34
CA MET A 115 -2.88 -3.78 -12.92
C MET A 115 -1.94 -2.93 -12.06
N THR A 116 -2.10 -2.98 -10.75
CA THR A 116 -1.13 -2.37 -9.85
C THR A 116 0.14 -3.22 -9.77
N ALA A 117 1.27 -2.59 -9.46
CA ALA A 117 2.56 -3.30 -9.33
C ALA A 117 2.51 -4.35 -8.20
N GLY A 118 1.75 -4.09 -7.13
CA GLY A 118 1.50 -5.06 -6.07
C GLY A 118 0.64 -6.24 -6.51
N ALA A 119 -0.32 -6.03 -7.43
CA ALA A 119 -1.08 -7.12 -8.02
C ALA A 119 -0.18 -8.02 -8.87
N LEU A 120 0.68 -7.44 -9.72
CA LEU A 120 1.68 -8.20 -10.47
C LEU A 120 2.59 -9.00 -9.53
N GLN A 121 3.13 -8.36 -8.49
CA GLN A 121 3.97 -9.05 -7.51
C GLN A 121 3.23 -10.19 -6.80
N SER A 122 1.91 -10.01 -6.55
CA SER A 122 1.07 -11.04 -5.93
C SER A 122 0.88 -12.26 -6.82
N LEU A 123 0.68 -12.06 -8.12
CA LEU A 123 0.61 -13.15 -9.10
C LEU A 123 1.93 -13.92 -9.15
N ILE A 124 3.04 -13.19 -9.22
CA ILE A 124 4.38 -13.80 -9.29
C ILE A 124 4.72 -14.57 -8.01
N LYS A 125 4.70 -13.90 -6.85
CA LYS A 125 5.13 -14.49 -5.57
C LYS A 125 4.12 -15.48 -4.99
N GLY A 126 2.83 -15.22 -5.17
CA GLY A 126 1.77 -16.04 -4.58
C GLY A 126 1.36 -17.23 -5.42
N GLN A 127 1.43 -17.10 -6.75
CA GLN A 127 0.91 -18.09 -7.69
C GLN A 127 1.94 -18.59 -8.71
N GLY A 128 3.13 -17.97 -8.79
CA GLY A 128 4.16 -18.30 -9.78
C GLY A 128 3.76 -17.92 -11.21
N LEU A 129 2.80 -17.00 -11.39
CA LEU A 129 2.24 -16.64 -12.69
C LEU A 129 2.81 -15.32 -13.20
N ILE A 130 3.26 -15.31 -14.46
CA ILE A 130 3.60 -14.10 -15.21
C ILE A 130 2.47 -13.88 -16.23
N PRO A 131 1.72 -12.76 -16.17
CA PRO A 131 0.45 -12.61 -16.91
C PRO A 131 0.60 -12.20 -18.38
N GLY A 132 1.79 -12.13 -18.94
CA GLY A 132 2.04 -11.79 -20.35
C GLY A 132 3.52 -11.79 -20.69
N GLU A 133 3.85 -11.45 -21.93
CA GLU A 133 5.22 -11.54 -22.45
C GLU A 133 5.95 -10.19 -22.41
N ARG A 134 5.30 -9.10 -22.83
CA ARG A 134 5.88 -7.75 -22.87
C ARG A 134 5.35 -6.90 -21.74
N ILE A 135 6.17 -6.74 -20.71
CA ILE A 135 5.75 -6.14 -19.43
C ILE A 135 6.34 -4.75 -19.29
N VAL A 136 5.49 -3.78 -18.96
CA VAL A 136 5.88 -2.42 -18.57
C VAL A 136 5.66 -2.24 -17.07
N VAL A 137 6.62 -1.61 -16.39
CA VAL A 137 6.51 -1.17 -15.00
C VAL A 137 6.63 0.35 -14.97
N ALA A 138 5.60 1.03 -14.48
CA ALA A 138 5.55 2.49 -14.48
C ALA A 138 4.99 3.04 -13.17
N GLY A 139 5.49 4.19 -12.72
CA GLY A 139 4.95 4.84 -11.54
C GLY A 139 5.91 5.74 -10.82
N SER A 140 5.79 5.79 -9.51
CA SER A 140 6.70 6.55 -8.64
C SER A 140 6.87 5.85 -7.30
N GLY A 141 8.12 5.62 -6.93
CA GLY A 141 8.43 5.13 -5.60
C GLY A 141 9.34 3.90 -5.55
N PRO A 142 9.96 3.67 -4.38
CA PRO A 142 10.93 2.61 -4.21
C PRO A 142 10.32 1.20 -4.32
N PHE A 143 9.00 1.09 -4.28
CA PHE A 143 8.29 -0.19 -4.43
C PHE A 143 8.45 -0.79 -5.84
N LEU A 144 8.71 0.03 -6.86
CA LEU A 144 8.98 -0.50 -8.20
C LEU A 144 10.20 -1.44 -8.21
N PHE A 145 11.20 -1.19 -7.36
CA PHE A 145 12.45 -1.98 -7.31
C PHE A 145 12.21 -3.45 -6.94
N PRO A 146 11.58 -3.79 -5.80
CA PRO A 146 11.30 -5.19 -5.45
C PRO A 146 10.32 -5.87 -6.41
N VAL A 147 9.46 -5.11 -7.10
CA VAL A 147 8.59 -5.66 -8.16
C VAL A 147 9.44 -6.07 -9.37
N ILE A 148 10.34 -5.22 -9.82
CA ILE A 148 11.27 -5.49 -10.93
C ILE A 148 12.15 -6.71 -10.60
N GLU A 149 12.73 -6.75 -9.40
CA GLU A 149 13.55 -7.90 -8.96
C GLU A 149 12.77 -9.21 -8.92
N SER A 150 11.53 -9.18 -8.42
CA SER A 150 10.67 -10.37 -8.39
C SER A 150 10.34 -10.85 -9.80
N LEU A 151 10.02 -9.91 -10.69
CA LEU A 151 9.72 -10.19 -12.10
C LEU A 151 10.94 -10.77 -12.81
N GLN A 152 12.13 -10.18 -12.64
CA GLN A 152 13.38 -10.68 -13.22
C GLN A 152 13.68 -12.11 -12.80
N LYS A 153 13.59 -12.43 -11.49
CA LYS A 153 13.81 -13.79 -10.99
C LYS A 153 12.84 -14.78 -11.61
N SER A 154 11.57 -14.42 -11.74
CA SER A 154 10.57 -15.30 -12.35
C SER A 154 10.76 -15.46 -13.85
N ILE A 155 11.18 -14.43 -14.57
CA ILE A 155 11.55 -14.53 -15.99
C ILE A 155 12.72 -15.49 -16.18
N GLN A 156 13.78 -15.39 -15.36
CA GLN A 156 14.93 -16.27 -15.41
C GLN A 156 14.55 -17.73 -15.14
N GLN A 157 13.70 -17.97 -14.15
CA GLN A 157 13.18 -19.31 -13.84
C GLN A 157 12.34 -19.88 -15.00
N SER A 158 11.45 -19.07 -15.59
CA SER A 158 10.63 -19.45 -16.73
C SER A 158 11.48 -19.77 -17.97
N SER A 159 12.48 -18.95 -18.26
CA SER A 159 13.41 -19.18 -19.40
C SER A 159 14.26 -20.44 -19.22
N SER A 160 14.61 -20.79 -17.97
CA SER A 160 15.33 -22.04 -17.66
C SER A 160 14.43 -23.27 -17.86
N SER A 161 13.12 -23.14 -17.59
CA SER A 161 12.14 -24.24 -17.72
C SER A 161 11.57 -24.34 -19.14
N ASN A 162 11.46 -23.21 -19.86
CA ASN A 162 10.97 -23.11 -21.23
C ASN A 162 11.80 -22.09 -22.04
N PRO A 163 12.85 -22.55 -22.73
CA PRO A 163 13.74 -21.68 -23.52
C PRO A 163 13.05 -20.88 -24.65
N SER A 164 11.84 -21.29 -25.05
CA SER A 164 11.05 -20.61 -26.09
C SER A 164 10.20 -19.46 -25.53
N SER A 165 10.23 -19.18 -24.22
CA SER A 165 9.46 -18.08 -23.64
C SER A 165 10.13 -16.73 -23.94
N ASP A 166 9.43 -15.81 -24.62
CA ASP A 166 9.89 -14.44 -24.94
C ASP A 166 9.41 -13.40 -23.91
N ILE A 167 9.36 -13.81 -22.64
CA ILE A 167 8.92 -12.92 -21.56
C ILE A 167 10.02 -11.92 -21.26
N ARG A 168 9.69 -10.61 -21.34
CA ARG A 168 10.67 -9.53 -21.13
C ARG A 168 10.04 -8.27 -20.56
N ILE A 169 10.86 -7.50 -19.84
CA ILE A 169 10.51 -6.14 -19.42
C ILE A 169 10.88 -5.21 -20.57
N VAL A 170 9.86 -4.60 -21.19
CA VAL A 170 10.03 -3.70 -22.35
C VAL A 170 10.17 -2.23 -21.98
N GLY A 171 9.78 -1.85 -20.74
CA GLY A 171 9.92 -0.49 -20.26
C GLY A 171 9.82 -0.37 -18.76
N ILE A 172 10.66 0.49 -18.16
CA ILE A 172 10.61 0.86 -16.75
C ILE A 172 10.62 2.39 -16.68
N PHE A 173 9.54 2.98 -16.15
CA PHE A 173 9.35 4.42 -16.09
C PHE A 173 9.12 4.89 -14.66
N GLU A 174 10.06 5.72 -14.15
CA GLU A 174 9.94 6.38 -12.85
C GLU A 174 9.58 7.86 -13.06
N ALA A 175 8.49 8.30 -12.45
CA ALA A 175 7.97 9.64 -12.62
C ALA A 175 8.95 10.73 -12.13
N ARG A 176 9.73 10.44 -11.10
CA ARG A 176 10.62 11.42 -10.49
C ARG A 176 12.06 11.28 -10.98
N LYS A 177 12.76 12.43 -11.12
CA LYS A 177 14.17 12.46 -11.51
C LYS A 177 15.06 12.01 -10.35
N LEU A 178 16.14 11.32 -10.68
CA LEU A 178 17.12 10.83 -9.71
C LEU A 178 17.75 11.95 -8.86
N SER A 179 17.88 13.17 -9.42
CA SER A 179 18.42 14.34 -8.70
C SER A 179 17.62 14.70 -7.44
N ARG A 180 16.35 14.30 -7.33
CA ARG A 180 15.54 14.53 -6.12
C ARG A 180 16.06 13.77 -4.89
N TRP A 181 16.92 12.78 -5.07
CA TRP A 181 17.53 12.06 -3.94
C TRP A 181 18.36 12.95 -3.02
N LEU A 182 18.80 14.11 -3.51
CA LEU A 182 19.42 15.15 -2.66
C LEU A 182 18.50 15.59 -1.52
N LEU A 183 17.17 15.51 -1.70
CA LEU A 183 16.18 15.81 -0.65
C LEU A 183 16.21 14.80 0.51
N ASN A 184 16.86 13.65 0.34
CA ASN A 184 16.98 12.62 1.36
C ASN A 184 18.44 12.38 1.81
N SER A 185 19.33 13.33 1.60
CA SER A 185 20.74 13.18 1.94
C SER A 185 20.98 12.84 3.41
N VAL A 186 20.28 13.50 4.33
CA VAL A 186 20.34 13.22 5.78
C VAL A 186 19.84 11.80 6.09
N GLY A 187 18.73 11.40 5.46
CA GLY A 187 18.18 10.05 5.61
C GLY A 187 19.18 8.98 5.15
N LEU A 188 19.89 9.20 4.07
CA LEU A 188 20.93 8.29 3.56
C LEU A 188 22.15 8.22 4.48
N LEU A 189 22.61 9.36 5.02
CA LEU A 189 23.70 9.39 5.97
C LEU A 189 23.41 8.59 7.24
N LEU A 190 22.18 8.69 7.75
CA LEU A 190 21.75 7.95 8.93
C LEU A 190 21.46 6.46 8.67
N ASN A 191 21.29 6.06 7.41
CA ASN A 191 20.97 4.69 7.01
C ASN A 191 21.87 4.23 5.85
N PRO A 192 23.18 4.05 6.06
CA PRO A 192 24.13 3.71 5.00
C PRO A 192 23.84 2.37 4.34
N GLU A 193 23.16 1.44 5.04
CA GLU A 193 22.67 0.18 4.49
C GLU A 193 21.77 0.39 3.26
N LYS A 194 21.02 1.50 3.21
CA LYS A 194 20.14 1.83 2.07
C LYS A 194 20.90 2.25 0.82
N VAL A 195 22.09 2.81 1.01
CA VAL A 195 22.99 3.11 -0.12
C VAL A 195 23.50 1.81 -0.73
N ILE A 196 23.86 0.83 0.11
CA ILE A 196 24.30 -0.49 -0.33
C ILE A 196 23.18 -1.21 -1.09
N ASP A 197 21.95 -1.18 -0.57
CA ASP A 197 20.78 -1.77 -1.24
C ASP A 197 20.54 -1.13 -2.61
N ALA A 198 20.60 0.20 -2.70
CA ALA A 198 20.45 0.93 -3.96
C ALA A 198 21.58 0.58 -4.96
N MET A 199 22.83 0.48 -4.49
CA MET A 199 23.97 0.08 -5.36
C MET A 199 23.79 -1.35 -5.89
N ARG A 200 23.41 -2.30 -5.05
CA ARG A 200 23.12 -3.69 -5.46
C ARG A 200 22.03 -3.73 -6.54
N PHE A 201 20.96 -2.97 -6.34
CA PHE A 201 19.88 -2.88 -7.32
C PHE A 201 20.38 -2.32 -8.66
N LEU A 202 21.16 -1.22 -8.65
CA LEU A 202 21.73 -0.63 -9.89
C LEU A 202 22.68 -1.58 -10.62
N ILE A 203 23.49 -2.35 -9.88
CA ILE A 203 24.37 -3.38 -10.44
C ILE A 203 23.52 -4.48 -11.12
N ASN A 204 22.45 -4.95 -10.46
CA ASN A 204 21.56 -5.94 -11.03
C ASN A 204 20.88 -5.45 -12.31
N LEU A 205 20.36 -4.21 -12.31
CA LEU A 205 19.77 -3.61 -13.52
C LEU A 205 20.77 -3.57 -14.69
N LYS A 206 22.01 -3.16 -14.40
CA LYS A 206 23.08 -3.10 -15.41
C LYS A 206 23.43 -4.48 -15.96
N ARG A 207 23.52 -5.49 -15.07
CA ARG A 207 23.77 -6.89 -15.44
C ARG A 207 22.68 -7.43 -16.37
N GLU A 208 21.44 -7.13 -16.08
CA GLU A 208 20.27 -7.55 -16.85
C GLU A 208 19.97 -6.63 -18.05
N LYS A 209 20.83 -5.65 -18.34
CA LYS A 209 20.68 -4.65 -19.42
C LYS A 209 19.34 -3.88 -19.34
N LEU A 210 18.75 -3.76 -18.16
CA LEU A 210 17.54 -2.99 -17.94
C LEU A 210 17.86 -1.53 -17.67
N ARG A 211 17.06 -0.65 -18.25
CA ARG A 211 17.18 0.80 -18.07
C ARG A 211 15.93 1.38 -17.44
N VAL A 212 16.10 2.05 -16.29
CA VAL A 212 15.04 2.86 -15.69
C VAL A 212 15.07 4.25 -16.31
N THR A 213 13.99 4.63 -16.95
CA THR A 213 13.81 5.97 -17.51
C THR A 213 13.14 6.86 -16.47
N THR A 214 13.87 7.86 -15.95
CA THR A 214 13.39 8.73 -14.88
C THR A 214 12.84 10.06 -15.39
N GLY A 215 11.93 10.68 -14.63
CA GLY A 215 11.30 11.95 -14.99
C GLY A 215 10.24 11.82 -16.09
N ARG A 216 9.64 10.64 -16.23
CA ARG A 216 8.58 10.37 -17.21
C ARG A 216 7.39 9.71 -16.55
N VAL A 217 6.21 10.04 -17.03
CA VAL A 217 4.93 9.51 -16.56
C VAL A 217 4.16 8.86 -17.69
N LEU A 218 3.43 7.83 -17.36
CA LEU A 218 2.45 7.21 -18.23
C LEU A 218 1.24 8.17 -18.34
N THR A 219 0.88 8.54 -19.55
CA THR A 219 -0.21 9.49 -19.80
C THR A 219 -1.44 8.85 -20.43
N SER A 220 -1.29 7.78 -21.22
CA SER A 220 -2.43 7.03 -21.75
C SER A 220 -2.07 5.59 -22.06
N ILE A 221 -3.09 4.75 -22.05
CA ILE A 221 -3.06 3.34 -22.44
C ILE A 221 -4.21 3.15 -23.43
N LYS A 222 -3.90 2.69 -24.63
CA LYS A 222 -4.90 2.42 -25.67
C LYS A 222 -4.88 0.93 -26.02
N ASP A 223 -6.05 0.36 -26.20
CA ASP A 223 -6.14 -0.97 -26.78
C ASP A 223 -5.77 -0.87 -28.28
N THR A 224 -5.08 -1.88 -28.78
CA THR A 224 -4.80 -2.00 -30.20
C THR A 224 -5.73 -3.07 -30.78
N ASN A 225 -5.96 -3.02 -32.07
CA ASN A 225 -6.78 -4.05 -32.74
C ASN A 225 -6.12 -5.44 -32.74
N SER A 226 -4.93 -5.55 -32.17
CA SER A 226 -4.19 -6.81 -32.01
C SER A 226 -4.49 -7.46 -30.66
N LYS A 227 -4.79 -8.75 -30.66
CA LYS A 227 -5.17 -9.52 -29.47
C LYS A 227 -4.16 -9.32 -28.33
N ASN A 228 -4.63 -8.83 -27.19
CA ASN A 228 -3.88 -8.55 -25.96
C ASN A 228 -2.77 -7.49 -26.04
N VAL A 229 -2.59 -6.79 -27.15
CA VAL A 229 -1.58 -5.74 -27.28
C VAL A 229 -2.17 -4.39 -26.92
N LYS A 230 -1.48 -3.65 -26.09
CA LYS A 230 -1.80 -2.28 -25.70
C LYS A 230 -0.67 -1.36 -26.11
N ARG A 231 -1.01 -0.14 -26.46
CA ARG A 231 -0.06 0.94 -26.73
C ARG A 231 -0.09 1.94 -25.59
N ILE A 232 1.04 2.16 -24.97
CA ILE A 232 1.20 3.16 -23.93
C ILE A 232 1.85 4.42 -24.52
N SER A 233 1.47 5.57 -23.96
CA SER A 233 2.13 6.84 -24.21
C SER A 233 2.79 7.34 -22.94
N VAL A 234 4.08 7.69 -23.05
CA VAL A 234 4.90 8.12 -21.90
C VAL A 234 5.48 9.49 -22.20
N MET A 235 5.29 10.44 -21.30
CA MET A 235 5.71 11.83 -21.50
C MET A 235 6.63 12.32 -20.37
N PRO A 236 7.52 13.31 -20.66
CA PRO A 236 8.35 13.93 -19.62
C PRO A 236 7.51 14.71 -18.62
N LEU A 237 7.81 14.55 -17.33
CA LEU A 237 7.24 15.32 -16.22
C LEU A 237 8.18 16.47 -15.85
N LYS A 238 7.67 17.71 -15.90
CA LYS A 238 8.35 18.91 -15.42
C LYS A 238 7.61 19.48 -14.20
N GLY A 239 8.21 19.33 -13.01
CA GLY A 239 7.54 19.68 -11.76
C GLY A 239 6.32 18.81 -11.50
N GLU A 240 5.12 19.39 -11.59
CA GLU A 240 3.82 18.73 -11.38
C GLU A 240 3.08 18.44 -12.69
N LYS A 241 3.51 19.04 -13.83
CA LYS A 241 2.81 19.01 -15.12
C LYS A 241 3.58 18.23 -16.18
N VAL A 242 2.85 17.64 -17.09
CA VAL A 242 3.40 17.02 -18.31
C VAL A 242 3.88 18.12 -19.27
N SER A 243 4.98 17.87 -19.95
CA SER A 243 5.55 18.84 -20.91
C SER A 243 4.79 18.80 -22.23
N ASN A 244 3.97 19.81 -22.50
CA ASN A 244 3.15 19.90 -23.73
C ASN A 244 3.97 19.98 -25.02
N ASN A 245 5.25 20.41 -24.96
CA ASN A 245 6.12 20.58 -26.14
C ASN A 245 6.99 19.32 -26.40
N ALA A 246 6.77 18.22 -25.70
CA ALA A 246 7.55 17.00 -25.87
C ALA A 246 6.75 15.95 -26.65
N THR A 247 7.44 15.26 -27.53
CA THR A 247 6.88 14.10 -28.21
C THR A 247 6.68 12.94 -27.23
N ALA A 248 5.51 12.33 -27.23
CA ALA A 248 5.24 11.13 -26.48
C ALA A 248 6.12 9.98 -26.97
N GLN A 249 6.69 9.24 -26.05
CA GLN A 249 7.28 7.94 -26.38
C GLN A 249 6.17 6.90 -26.37
N GLU A 250 5.96 6.24 -27.48
CA GLU A 250 4.99 5.14 -27.58
C GLU A 250 5.70 3.79 -27.48
N LEU A 251 5.01 2.82 -26.86
CA LEU A 251 5.51 1.47 -26.67
C LEU A 251 4.36 0.47 -26.65
N ASP A 252 4.52 -0.65 -27.34
CA ASP A 252 3.56 -1.74 -27.32
C ASP A 252 3.91 -2.78 -26.24
N CYS A 253 2.90 -3.22 -25.48
CA CYS A 253 3.06 -4.15 -24.37
C CYS A 253 1.77 -4.95 -24.14
N ASP A 254 1.86 -6.02 -23.33
CA ASP A 254 0.72 -6.88 -23.00
C ASP A 254 0.24 -6.61 -21.57
N VAL A 255 1.18 -6.32 -20.67
CA VAL A 255 0.94 -6.09 -19.25
C VAL A 255 1.56 -4.77 -18.81
N ILE A 256 0.79 -4.01 -18.05
CA ILE A 256 1.23 -2.74 -17.48
C ILE A 256 1.01 -2.78 -15.98
N ALA A 257 2.12 -2.71 -15.22
CA ALA A 257 2.12 -2.63 -13.76
C ALA A 257 2.32 -1.17 -13.34
N ILE A 258 1.33 -0.60 -12.66
CA ILE A 258 1.33 0.82 -12.28
C ILE A 258 1.38 0.94 -10.76
N SER A 259 2.29 1.79 -10.22
CA SER A 259 2.33 2.13 -8.80
C SER A 259 2.70 3.60 -8.59
N TYR A 260 1.86 4.32 -7.87
CA TYR A 260 2.11 5.71 -7.47
C TYR A 260 2.11 5.89 -5.95
N GLY A 261 2.64 4.87 -5.25
CA GLY A 261 2.75 4.84 -3.80
C GLY A 261 1.61 4.10 -3.12
N PHE A 262 1.43 4.38 -1.85
CA PHE A 262 0.50 3.69 -0.96
C PHE A 262 -0.37 4.70 -0.20
N THR A 263 -1.51 4.24 0.27
CA THR A 263 -2.40 4.96 1.18
C THR A 263 -2.62 4.09 2.42
N PRO A 264 -2.48 4.61 3.64
CA PRO A 264 -2.76 3.86 4.86
C PRO A 264 -4.16 3.24 4.86
N ASP A 265 -4.29 1.99 5.31
CA ASP A 265 -5.61 1.38 5.48
C ASP A 265 -6.22 1.83 6.81
N LEU A 266 -7.01 2.89 6.73
CA LEU A 266 -7.70 3.47 7.88
C LEU A 266 -9.08 2.85 8.15
N THR A 267 -9.40 1.70 7.59
CA THR A 267 -10.69 1.05 7.78
C THR A 267 -10.96 0.75 9.26
N ILE A 268 -10.09 -0.01 9.90
CA ILE A 268 -10.21 -0.34 11.34
C ILE A 268 -10.01 0.89 12.24
N PRO A 269 -8.99 1.77 11.99
CA PRO A 269 -8.89 3.03 12.70
C PRO A 269 -10.17 3.89 12.67
N SER A 270 -10.88 3.90 11.53
CA SER A 270 -12.14 4.64 11.37
C SER A 270 -13.28 4.08 12.23
N ILE A 271 -13.45 2.76 12.27
CA ILE A 271 -14.44 2.08 13.14
C ILE A 271 -14.18 2.44 14.61
N LEU A 272 -12.94 2.38 15.04
CA LEU A 272 -12.52 2.73 16.39
C LEU A 272 -12.54 4.23 16.67
N LYS A 273 -12.80 5.07 15.66
CA LYS A 273 -12.79 6.55 15.72
C LYS A 273 -11.46 7.08 16.27
N LEU A 274 -10.35 6.48 15.87
CA LEU A 274 -9.02 6.92 16.29
C LEU A 274 -8.72 8.32 15.71
N LYS A 275 -8.00 9.14 16.48
CA LYS A 275 -7.53 10.43 15.97
C LYS A 275 -6.51 10.22 14.86
N THR A 276 -6.67 10.95 13.79
CA THR A 276 -5.79 10.97 12.62
C THR A 276 -5.15 12.33 12.43
N VAL A 277 -4.05 12.38 11.72
CA VAL A 277 -3.34 13.61 11.35
C VAL A 277 -2.90 13.51 9.89
N ASN A 278 -2.93 14.64 9.18
CA ASN A 278 -2.38 14.71 7.83
C ASN A 278 -0.85 14.90 7.89
N LYS A 279 -0.11 13.99 7.29
CA LYS A 279 1.35 14.03 7.18
C LYS A 279 1.76 13.72 5.74
N GLU A 280 2.57 14.61 5.12
CA GLU A 280 3.05 14.47 3.74
C GLU A 280 1.92 14.16 2.73
N ASP A 281 0.74 14.78 2.94
CA ASP A 281 -0.49 14.63 2.17
C ASP A 281 -1.29 13.34 2.42
N ASP A 282 -0.85 12.43 3.30
CA ASP A 282 -1.60 11.23 3.72
C ASP A 282 -2.22 11.42 5.10
N GLU A 283 -3.43 10.90 5.26
CA GLU A 283 -4.07 10.76 6.57
C GLU A 283 -3.51 9.51 7.25
N ILE A 284 -2.98 9.68 8.47
CA ILE A 284 -2.36 8.60 9.26
C ILE A 284 -2.93 8.58 10.67
N VAL A 285 -2.87 7.44 11.34
CA VAL A 285 -3.24 7.33 12.76
C VAL A 285 -2.22 8.08 13.62
N MET A 286 -2.73 8.96 14.48
CA MET A 286 -1.90 9.66 15.46
C MET A 286 -1.53 8.73 16.61
N VAL A 287 -0.24 8.57 16.88
CA VAL A 287 0.29 7.76 17.97
C VAL A 287 1.35 8.52 18.78
N ASP A 288 1.53 8.14 20.02
CA ASP A 288 2.62 8.64 20.86
C ASP A 288 3.95 7.88 20.60
N SER A 289 4.98 8.19 21.38
CA SER A 289 6.30 7.54 21.26
C SER A 289 6.29 6.05 21.58
N ASN A 290 5.25 5.55 22.25
CA ASN A 290 5.01 4.15 22.60
C ASN A 290 4.04 3.45 21.64
N GLN A 291 3.64 4.11 20.57
CA GLN A 291 2.63 3.63 19.60
C GLN A 291 1.20 3.55 20.17
N ARG A 292 0.91 4.23 21.29
CA ARG A 292 -0.45 4.33 21.82
C ARG A 292 -1.28 5.24 20.95
N SER A 293 -2.48 4.81 20.60
CA SER A 293 -3.44 5.63 19.87
C SER A 293 -4.18 6.60 20.80
N SER A 294 -5.13 7.34 20.23
CA SER A 294 -6.02 8.20 21.00
C SER A 294 -7.06 7.46 21.86
N LYS A 295 -7.15 6.14 21.75
CA LYS A 295 -8.10 5.30 22.48
C LYS A 295 -7.36 4.40 23.46
N LEU A 296 -7.82 4.37 24.70
CA LEU A 296 -7.24 3.53 25.74
C LEU A 296 -7.30 2.05 25.35
N GLY A 297 -6.22 1.31 25.61
CA GLY A 297 -6.12 -0.11 25.26
C GLY A 297 -5.91 -0.37 23.76
N VAL A 298 -5.67 0.67 22.95
CA VAL A 298 -5.47 0.53 21.49
C VAL A 298 -4.15 1.13 21.08
N TRP A 299 -3.31 0.34 20.42
CA TRP A 299 -2.05 0.73 19.80
C TRP A 299 -2.16 0.64 18.27
N ALA A 300 -1.31 1.39 17.57
CA ALA A 300 -1.23 1.33 16.12
C ALA A 300 0.23 1.31 15.67
N ALA A 301 0.56 0.48 14.67
CA ALA A 301 1.93 0.31 14.18
C ALA A 301 1.98 -0.03 12.69
N GLY A 302 3.09 0.30 12.04
CA GLY A 302 3.33 0.06 10.64
C GLY A 302 2.72 1.14 9.74
N GLU A 303 2.44 0.80 8.49
CA GLU A 303 2.07 1.76 7.44
C GLU A 303 0.86 2.64 7.77
N ILE A 304 0.01 2.25 8.72
CA ILE A 304 -1.12 3.08 9.18
C ILE A 304 -0.70 4.31 9.99
N THR A 305 0.53 4.32 10.51
CA THR A 305 1.12 5.45 11.24
C THR A 305 2.05 6.29 10.37
N GLY A 306 2.11 5.96 9.08
CA GLY A 306 2.90 6.61 8.02
C GLY A 306 3.63 5.60 7.15
N ILE A 307 3.62 5.85 5.84
CA ILE A 307 4.29 4.97 4.88
C ILE A 307 5.81 5.05 5.06
N GLY A 308 6.40 3.99 5.60
CA GLY A 308 7.81 4.00 6.00
C GLY A 308 8.62 2.76 5.67
N GLY A 309 7.95 1.73 5.14
CA GLY A 309 8.54 0.46 4.78
C GLY A 309 8.64 -0.53 5.94
N HIS A 310 8.97 -1.77 5.59
CA HIS A 310 8.89 -2.89 6.53
C HIS A 310 9.80 -2.76 7.77
N GLU A 311 10.99 -2.16 7.62
CA GLU A 311 11.92 -2.02 8.75
C GLU A 311 11.39 -1.07 9.82
N LEU A 312 10.78 0.05 9.38
CA LEU A 312 10.12 0.97 10.31
C LEU A 312 8.93 0.29 10.98
N ALA A 313 8.11 -0.41 10.19
CA ALA A 313 6.94 -1.17 10.68
C ALA A 313 7.33 -2.21 11.74
N ILE A 314 8.45 -2.94 11.56
CA ILE A 314 8.99 -3.86 12.55
C ILE A 314 9.28 -3.14 13.87
N ARG A 315 9.99 -1.99 13.84
CA ARG A 315 10.33 -1.25 15.07
C ARG A 315 9.10 -0.72 15.79
N GLU A 316 8.11 -0.26 15.04
CA GLU A 316 6.84 0.20 15.61
C GLU A 316 6.06 -0.94 16.27
N GLY A 317 5.98 -2.11 15.62
CA GLY A 317 5.37 -3.30 16.20
C GLY A 317 6.07 -3.75 17.49
N GLU A 318 7.41 -3.76 17.51
CA GLU A 318 8.19 -4.10 18.71
C GLU A 318 7.97 -3.09 19.86
N ILE A 319 7.93 -1.79 19.56
CA ILE A 319 7.67 -0.74 20.56
C ILE A 319 6.27 -0.91 21.16
N ALA A 320 5.26 -1.10 20.31
CA ALA A 320 3.89 -1.31 20.74
C ALA A 320 3.76 -2.53 21.65
N ALA A 321 4.34 -3.66 21.26
CA ALA A 321 4.31 -4.89 22.08
C ALA A 321 4.99 -4.73 23.43
N LEU A 322 6.15 -4.06 23.48
CA LEU A 322 6.82 -3.77 24.75
C LEU A 322 5.99 -2.87 25.65
N ASP A 323 5.28 -1.91 25.09
CA ASP A 323 4.42 -1.01 25.88
C ASP A 323 3.17 -1.73 26.40
N ILE A 324 2.53 -2.57 25.58
CA ILE A 324 1.40 -3.44 25.99
C ILE A 324 1.81 -4.34 27.17
N LEU A 325 3.04 -4.84 27.18
CA LEU A 325 3.60 -5.65 28.28
C LEU A 325 4.06 -4.83 29.50
N GLY A 326 3.78 -3.52 29.56
CA GLY A 326 4.24 -2.64 30.63
C GLY A 326 5.76 -2.35 30.60
N LYS A 327 6.46 -2.69 29.53
CA LYS A 327 7.92 -2.52 29.35
C LYS A 327 8.30 -1.34 28.45
N GLY A 328 7.37 -0.41 28.20
CA GLY A 328 7.57 0.76 27.33
C GLY A 328 8.69 1.72 27.77
N GLY A 329 9.04 1.74 29.06
CA GLY A 329 10.17 2.48 29.63
C GLY A 329 11.50 1.70 29.67
N SER A 330 11.57 0.46 29.18
CA SER A 330 12.78 -0.37 29.24
C SER A 330 13.87 0.11 28.29
N LEU A 331 15.13 -0.24 28.58
CA LEU A 331 16.28 0.03 27.70
C LEU A 331 16.06 -0.57 26.30
N LYS A 332 15.47 -1.75 26.23
CA LYS A 332 15.10 -2.39 24.95
C LYS A 332 14.14 -1.51 24.13
N SER A 333 13.15 -0.89 24.75
CA SER A 333 12.23 0.04 24.10
C SER A 333 12.95 1.32 23.66
N ALA A 334 13.82 1.87 24.49
CA ALA A 334 14.59 3.09 24.18
C ALA A 334 15.48 2.91 22.93
N ILE A 335 16.20 1.80 22.83
CA ILE A 335 17.03 1.47 21.65
C ILE A 335 16.16 1.38 20.37
N ARG A 336 14.98 0.75 20.46
CA ARG A 336 14.05 0.65 19.33
C ARG A 336 13.48 2.00 18.88
N LYS A 337 13.23 2.90 19.83
CA LYS A 337 12.77 4.26 19.54
C LYS A 337 13.84 5.07 18.81
N ILE A 338 15.11 4.92 19.15
CA ILE A 338 16.23 5.56 18.44
C ILE A 338 16.31 5.02 17.01
N ASP A 339 16.26 3.70 16.84
CA ASP A 339 16.28 3.09 15.47
C ASP A 339 15.03 3.47 14.67
N LYS A 340 13.85 3.51 15.29
CA LYS A 340 12.62 4.03 14.68
C LYS A 340 12.82 5.46 14.17
N TRP A 341 13.37 6.36 15.00
CA TRP A 341 13.61 7.76 14.63
C TRP A 341 14.52 7.87 13.40
N ARG A 342 15.63 7.12 13.37
CA ARG A 342 16.55 7.06 12.24
C ARG A 342 15.84 6.62 10.94
N LYS A 343 15.06 5.54 11.00
CA LYS A 343 14.30 5.01 9.86
C LYS A 343 13.18 5.96 9.43
N GLN A 344 12.57 6.67 10.37
CA GLN A 344 11.52 7.64 10.08
C GLN A 344 12.05 8.87 9.32
N ILE A 345 13.27 9.34 9.62
CA ILE A 345 13.93 10.40 8.84
C ILE A 345 14.11 9.94 7.38
N PHE A 346 14.60 8.72 7.19
CA PHE A 346 14.76 8.15 5.85
C PHE A 346 13.42 8.05 5.11
N ALA A 347 12.38 7.53 5.76
CA ALA A 347 11.04 7.41 5.19
C ALA A 347 10.44 8.76 4.80
N THR A 348 10.59 9.78 5.66
CA THR A 348 10.15 11.15 5.36
C THR A 348 10.90 11.74 4.15
N GLY A 349 12.20 11.48 4.05
CA GLY A 349 12.99 11.85 2.87
C GLY A 349 12.50 11.15 1.61
N LEU A 350 12.21 9.84 1.66
CA LEU A 350 11.62 9.10 0.53
C LEU A 350 10.27 9.67 0.10
N ALA A 351 9.39 10.00 1.03
CA ALA A 351 8.08 10.60 0.73
C ALA A 351 8.24 11.91 -0.05
N ARG A 352 9.25 12.73 0.26
CA ARG A 352 9.57 13.97 -0.48
C ARG A 352 10.17 13.69 -1.86
N VAL A 353 11.06 12.71 -1.97
CA VAL A 353 11.68 12.31 -3.24
C VAL A 353 10.62 11.85 -4.22
N TYR A 354 9.74 10.95 -3.79
CA TYR A 354 8.76 10.27 -4.63
C TYR A 354 7.35 10.84 -4.55
N LYS A 355 7.21 12.06 -4.04
CA LYS A 355 5.90 12.72 -3.93
C LYS A 355 5.18 12.70 -5.27
N THR A 356 4.00 12.06 -5.31
CA THR A 356 3.12 12.06 -6.49
C THR A 356 2.58 13.46 -6.74
N SER A 357 2.45 13.85 -8.00
CA SER A 357 1.83 15.13 -8.37
C SER A 357 0.41 15.20 -7.84
N LYS A 358 0.04 16.34 -7.26
CA LYS A 358 -1.35 16.62 -6.88
C LYS A 358 -2.23 16.94 -8.10
N LEU A 359 -1.59 17.33 -9.22
CA LEU A 359 -2.22 17.69 -10.47
C LEU A 359 -2.16 16.54 -11.50
N TRP A 360 -2.10 15.28 -11.03
CA TRP A 360 -2.07 14.11 -11.90
C TRP A 360 -3.28 14.06 -12.86
N PHE A 361 -4.42 14.56 -12.42
CA PHE A 361 -5.65 14.60 -13.21
C PHE A 361 -5.63 15.64 -14.35
N GLU A 362 -4.61 16.52 -14.38
CA GLU A 362 -4.33 17.44 -15.49
C GLU A 362 -3.29 16.89 -16.49
N TRP A 363 -2.75 15.69 -16.25
CA TRP A 363 -1.72 15.12 -17.14
C TRP A 363 -2.27 14.71 -18.49
N ASN A 364 -3.57 14.56 -18.60
CA ASN A 364 -4.26 14.23 -19.85
C ASN A 364 -5.54 15.07 -19.98
N ALA A 365 -5.87 15.46 -21.24
CA ALA A 365 -7.10 16.15 -21.55
C ALA A 365 -8.32 15.21 -21.58
N ASP A 366 -8.10 13.93 -21.93
CA ASP A 366 -9.17 12.94 -22.01
C ASP A 366 -9.76 12.68 -20.62
N ASP A 367 -11.08 12.54 -20.55
CA ASP A 367 -11.75 12.14 -19.31
C ASP A 367 -11.37 10.71 -18.93
N VAL A 368 -11.41 10.42 -17.64
CA VAL A 368 -10.95 9.16 -17.09
C VAL A 368 -11.83 8.69 -15.95
N VAL A 369 -12.16 7.41 -15.91
CA VAL A 369 -12.87 6.78 -14.79
C VAL A 369 -11.98 6.81 -13.55
N VAL A 370 -12.43 7.50 -12.50
CA VAL A 370 -11.75 7.61 -11.20
C VAL A 370 -12.28 6.58 -10.21
N CYS A 371 -13.60 6.41 -10.16
CA CYS A 371 -14.24 5.37 -9.35
C CYS A 371 -14.64 4.19 -10.23
N ARG A 372 -13.83 3.13 -10.23
CA ARG A 372 -14.06 1.95 -11.08
C ARG A 372 -15.33 1.17 -10.72
N CYS A 373 -15.73 1.16 -9.44
CA CYS A 373 -16.88 0.38 -8.98
C CYS A 373 -18.24 0.99 -9.37
N GLU A 374 -18.29 2.33 -9.48
CA GLU A 374 -19.49 3.12 -9.83
C GLU A 374 -19.30 3.81 -11.20
N GLU A 375 -18.18 3.53 -11.88
CA GLU A 375 -17.82 4.07 -13.21
C GLU A 375 -17.82 5.61 -13.31
N VAL A 376 -17.59 6.29 -12.16
CA VAL A 376 -17.60 7.76 -12.09
C VAL A 376 -16.31 8.33 -12.64
N SER A 377 -16.45 9.25 -13.57
CA SER A 377 -15.37 9.92 -14.27
C SER A 377 -14.77 11.09 -13.46
N ARG A 378 -13.60 11.55 -13.89
CA ARG A 378 -12.94 12.75 -13.38
C ARG A 378 -13.82 13.99 -13.57
N ASP A 379 -14.40 14.12 -14.78
CA ASP A 379 -15.19 15.32 -15.14
C ASP A 379 -16.49 15.39 -14.36
N GLU A 380 -17.15 14.26 -14.09
CA GLU A 380 -18.31 14.19 -13.20
C GLU A 380 -17.98 14.63 -11.76
N ILE A 381 -16.81 14.20 -11.24
CA ILE A 381 -16.35 14.65 -9.92
C ILE A 381 -16.08 16.15 -9.93
N ILE A 382 -15.38 16.68 -10.93
CA ILE A 382 -15.10 18.12 -11.07
C ILE A 382 -16.40 18.92 -11.17
N ASN A 383 -17.36 18.48 -11.98
CA ASN A 383 -18.64 19.15 -12.18
C ASN A 383 -19.48 19.16 -10.91
N SER A 384 -19.37 18.14 -10.05
CA SER A 384 -20.04 18.15 -8.75
C SER A 384 -19.62 19.35 -7.88
N PHE A 385 -18.37 19.78 -7.95
CA PHE A 385 -17.86 20.96 -7.25
C PHE A 385 -18.19 22.27 -7.96
N ARG A 386 -18.13 22.30 -9.30
CA ARG A 386 -18.30 23.53 -10.08
C ARG A 386 -19.75 23.91 -10.27
N GLU A 387 -20.62 22.93 -10.52
CA GLU A 387 -21.98 23.16 -10.99
C GLU A 387 -23.05 22.72 -9.99
N LEU A 388 -22.78 21.63 -9.21
CA LEU A 388 -23.77 21.07 -8.30
C LEU A 388 -23.61 21.55 -6.85
N GLY A 389 -22.61 22.41 -6.58
CA GLY A 389 -22.40 23.01 -5.27
C GLY A 389 -21.81 22.06 -4.21
N ALA A 390 -21.10 21.00 -4.62
CA ALA A 390 -20.34 20.20 -3.66
C ALA A 390 -19.25 21.04 -2.99
N ASP A 391 -19.16 20.98 -1.67
CA ASP A 391 -18.19 21.70 -0.84
C ASP A 391 -17.13 20.77 -0.23
N SER A 392 -17.35 19.46 -0.31
CA SER A 392 -16.52 18.44 0.32
C SER A 392 -16.55 17.13 -0.50
N VAL A 393 -15.60 16.22 -0.22
CA VAL A 393 -15.62 14.86 -0.78
C VAL A 393 -16.93 14.14 -0.44
N ARG A 394 -17.50 14.41 0.75
CA ARG A 394 -18.75 13.80 1.18
C ARG A 394 -19.92 14.24 0.30
N THR A 395 -20.06 15.53 0.03
CA THR A 395 -21.15 16.06 -0.81
C THR A 395 -20.95 15.66 -2.27
N SER A 396 -19.73 15.72 -2.80
CA SER A 396 -19.40 15.17 -4.13
C SER A 396 -19.80 13.69 -4.26
N LYS A 397 -19.54 12.88 -3.24
CA LYS A 397 -19.97 11.47 -3.18
C LYS A 397 -21.50 11.32 -3.27
N LEU A 398 -22.26 12.20 -2.66
CA LEU A 398 -23.73 12.15 -2.71
C LEU A 398 -24.27 12.47 -4.12
N PHE A 399 -23.62 13.36 -4.85
CA PHE A 399 -23.98 13.67 -6.24
C PHE A 399 -23.52 12.62 -7.25
N THR A 400 -22.29 12.11 -7.09
CA THR A 400 -21.65 11.28 -8.11
C THR A 400 -21.64 9.79 -7.78
N ARG A 401 -21.90 9.39 -6.54
CA ARG A 401 -21.73 8.05 -5.99
C ARG A 401 -20.27 7.57 -5.91
N ALA A 402 -19.28 8.41 -6.22
CA ALA A 402 -17.86 8.06 -6.12
C ALA A 402 -17.51 7.56 -4.70
N GLY A 403 -17.03 6.31 -4.61
CA GLY A 403 -16.70 5.68 -3.33
C GLY A 403 -17.87 4.96 -2.63
N MET A 404 -19.05 4.86 -3.25
CA MET A 404 -20.18 4.08 -2.72
C MET A 404 -20.16 2.59 -3.13
N GLY A 405 -19.39 2.23 -4.14
CA GLY A 405 -19.34 0.86 -4.65
C GLY A 405 -18.68 -0.13 -3.70
N MET A 406 -18.56 -1.38 -4.13
CA MET A 406 -18.10 -2.54 -3.33
C MET A 406 -16.80 -2.31 -2.55
N CYS A 407 -15.83 -1.56 -3.12
CA CYS A 407 -14.57 -1.28 -2.45
C CYS A 407 -14.70 -0.21 -1.34
N GLN A 408 -15.87 0.40 -1.18
CA GLN A 408 -16.14 1.43 -0.17
C GLN A 408 -15.13 2.59 -0.20
N GLY A 409 -14.72 3.00 -1.41
CA GLY A 409 -13.75 4.08 -1.63
C GLY A 409 -12.28 3.70 -1.38
N ARG A 410 -11.94 2.44 -1.07
CA ARG A 410 -10.55 2.03 -0.82
C ARG A 410 -9.62 2.36 -1.99
N LEU A 411 -10.10 2.25 -3.22
CA LEU A 411 -9.32 2.55 -4.42
C LEU A 411 -9.38 4.02 -4.84
N CYS A 412 -10.56 4.64 -4.80
CA CYS A 412 -10.77 5.97 -5.39
C CYS A 412 -10.68 7.13 -4.40
N HIS A 413 -10.90 6.92 -3.08
CA HIS A 413 -11.02 8.01 -2.10
C HIS A 413 -9.87 9.02 -2.17
N ARG A 414 -8.61 8.54 -2.22
CA ARG A 414 -7.44 9.42 -2.30
C ARG A 414 -7.43 10.24 -3.59
N ASN A 415 -7.82 9.64 -4.71
CA ASN A 415 -7.86 10.33 -6.00
C ASN A 415 -8.98 11.38 -6.05
N VAL A 416 -10.17 11.04 -5.51
CA VAL A 416 -11.27 12.00 -5.34
C VAL A 416 -10.86 13.15 -4.41
N GLN A 417 -10.15 12.84 -3.33
CA GLN A 417 -9.64 13.86 -2.39
C GLN A 417 -8.62 14.80 -3.04
N ASP A 418 -7.74 14.29 -3.91
CA ASP A 418 -6.79 15.15 -4.63
C ASP A 418 -7.51 16.13 -5.57
N ILE A 419 -8.55 15.67 -6.27
CA ILE A 419 -9.40 16.54 -7.11
C ILE A 419 -10.12 17.56 -6.22
N ALA A 420 -10.77 17.11 -5.14
CA ALA A 420 -11.53 17.97 -4.24
C ALA A 420 -10.70 19.10 -3.63
N ARG A 421 -9.43 18.86 -3.32
CA ARG A 421 -8.50 19.87 -2.74
C ARG A 421 -8.28 21.10 -3.61
N VAL A 422 -8.59 21.05 -4.89
CA VAL A 422 -8.53 22.20 -5.79
C VAL A 422 -9.73 23.12 -5.61
N PHE A 423 -10.85 22.56 -5.16
CA PHE A 423 -12.14 23.27 -5.03
C PHE A 423 -12.53 23.55 -3.58
N SER A 424 -11.99 22.79 -2.64
CA SER A 424 -12.35 22.89 -1.23
C SER A 424 -11.12 22.70 -0.33
N SER A 425 -11.04 23.52 0.72
CA SER A 425 -10.03 23.40 1.78
C SER A 425 -10.40 22.34 2.83
N GLU A 426 -11.62 21.82 2.78
CA GLU A 426 -12.10 20.87 3.77
C GLU A 426 -11.44 19.49 3.61
N SER A 427 -10.77 19.03 4.65
CA SER A 427 -10.22 17.67 4.73
C SER A 427 -11.31 16.71 5.17
N THR A 428 -11.83 15.92 4.26
CA THR A 428 -12.85 14.93 4.58
C THR A 428 -12.19 13.68 5.16
N LYS A 429 -12.49 13.39 6.42
CA LYS A 429 -12.07 12.15 7.07
C LYS A 429 -12.81 10.96 6.48
N ILE A 430 -12.11 9.84 6.36
CA ILE A 430 -12.75 8.57 6.03
C ILE A 430 -13.65 8.19 7.21
N SER A 431 -14.95 8.09 6.96
CA SER A 431 -15.91 7.59 7.93
C SER A 431 -16.58 6.34 7.37
N ARG A 432 -16.34 5.21 8.00
CA ARG A 432 -16.96 3.93 7.65
C ARG A 432 -17.61 3.34 8.89
N PRO A 433 -18.89 2.96 8.83
CA PRO A 433 -19.57 2.35 9.97
C PRO A 433 -19.13 0.90 10.20
N ILE A 434 -18.68 0.21 9.14
CA ILE A 434 -18.22 -1.19 9.18
C ILE A 434 -16.92 -1.38 8.39
N GLY A 435 -16.16 -2.41 8.75
CA GLY A 435 -14.85 -2.71 8.17
C GLY A 435 -14.87 -3.38 6.80
N GLY A 436 -15.96 -4.02 6.45
CA GLY A 436 -16.12 -4.73 5.19
C GLY A 436 -17.59 -5.00 4.90
N ALA A 437 -17.90 -5.39 3.66
CA ALA A 437 -19.20 -5.92 3.32
C ALA A 437 -19.39 -7.28 4.04
N VAL A 438 -20.55 -7.45 4.64
CA VAL A 438 -20.98 -8.68 5.32
C VAL A 438 -22.33 -9.05 4.76
N THR A 439 -22.55 -10.31 4.42
CA THR A 439 -23.85 -10.78 3.95
C THR A 439 -24.77 -11.06 5.13
N LEU A 440 -26.09 -11.00 4.90
CA LEU A 440 -27.06 -11.33 5.94
C LEU A 440 -26.91 -12.79 6.41
N GLY A 441 -26.52 -13.71 5.52
CA GLY A 441 -26.27 -15.11 5.88
C GLY A 441 -25.07 -15.27 6.83
N GLU A 442 -24.01 -14.48 6.68
CA GLU A 442 -22.86 -14.49 7.59
C GLU A 442 -23.18 -13.90 8.98
N LEU A 443 -24.25 -13.11 9.09
CA LEU A 443 -24.69 -12.53 10.36
C LEU A 443 -25.76 -13.40 11.07
N SER A 444 -26.33 -14.38 10.38
CA SER A 444 -27.44 -15.21 10.93
C SER A 444 -26.97 -16.42 11.75
N ASP A 445 -25.70 -16.76 11.70
CA ASP A 445 -25.03 -17.83 12.44
C ASP A 445 -24.28 -17.29 13.67
#